data_49b98e94a6641acfeda6f7c8ef199118
#
_entry.id   49b98e94a6641acfeda6f7c8ef199118
#
_cell.length_a   1.000
_cell.length_b   1.000
_cell.length_c   1.000
_cell.angle_alpha   90.00
_cell.angle_beta   90.00
_cell.angle_gamma   90.00
#
_symmetry.space_group_name_H-M   'P 1'
#
loop_
_entity.id
_entity.type
_entity.pdbx_description
1 polymer ?
#
loop_
_entity_poly.entity_id
_entity_poly.type
_entity_poly.pdbx_seq_one_letter_code
_entity_poly.pdbx_strand_id
1 'polypeptide(L)'
;PVPRRHREGPGKRHPPGAGLIDQGMSPWQAVSTVLLGNLIVLLPMLLIGHAGAKYGIPYAVLVRSSFGTQGAKLPALLRAIVACGWYGIQTWFGGLAIYTLGNILSGNQLAGEAMPWLGINAAQLTCFVLFWLLQLYFVVKGTESIRWLETISAPIKIVICIGLVFWAISHTGGLSAIMDTPSQFVAGGKKEGLFWATFWPALTAMVGFWATLALNIPDFTRFAKSQRDQLIGQSIGLPAPMGLLALMSVIVTAATVTLY
;
A
#
# COMPACT_ATOMS: atom_id res chain seq x y z
N PRO A 1 -10.61 -33.49 31.50
CA PRO A 1 -9.72 -32.36 31.15
C PRO A 1 -10.05 -31.88 29.77
N VAL A 2 -10.70 -30.73 29.71
CA VAL A 2 -11.06 -30.06 28.44
C VAL A 2 -9.81 -29.35 27.95
N PRO A 3 -9.35 -29.50 26.67
CA PRO A 3 -8.21 -28.78 26.16
C PRO A 3 -8.53 -27.29 26.09
N ARG A 4 -7.68 -26.46 26.69
CA ARG A 4 -7.74 -24.99 26.60
C ARG A 4 -7.60 -24.59 25.14
N ARG A 5 -8.67 -24.07 24.53
CA ARG A 5 -8.59 -23.34 23.26
C ARG A 5 -7.73 -22.10 23.50
N HIS A 6 -6.57 -22.02 22.85
CA HIS A 6 -5.84 -20.78 22.71
C HIS A 6 -6.78 -19.77 22.06
N ARG A 7 -7.14 -18.72 22.80
CA ARG A 7 -7.76 -17.52 22.23
C ARG A 7 -6.68 -16.84 21.38
N GLU A 8 -6.79 -16.98 20.09
CA GLU A 8 -6.04 -16.12 19.18
C GLU A 8 -6.48 -14.67 19.44
N GLY A 9 -5.53 -13.83 19.83
CA GLY A 9 -5.74 -12.41 20.03
C GLY A 9 -6.18 -11.72 18.73
N PRO A 10 -6.74 -10.49 18.78
CA PRO A 10 -7.23 -9.77 17.60
C PRO A 10 -6.15 -9.68 16.53
N GLY A 11 -6.44 -10.21 15.34
CA GLY A 11 -5.51 -10.43 14.25
C GLY A 11 -4.62 -9.22 13.96
N LYS A 12 -3.32 -9.43 14.01
CA LYS A 12 -2.30 -8.46 13.60
C LYS A 12 -2.57 -8.09 12.14
N ARG A 13 -2.99 -6.86 11.89
CA ARG A 13 -3.16 -6.35 10.51
C ARG A 13 -1.80 -5.85 10.03
N HIS A 14 -1.22 -6.58 9.09
CA HIS A 14 0.08 -6.25 8.49
C HIS A 14 -0.08 -5.43 7.20
N PRO A 15 0.93 -4.63 6.81
CA PRO A 15 0.91 -3.86 5.56
C PRO A 15 0.89 -4.79 4.32
N PRO A 16 0.40 -4.30 3.16
CA PRO A 16 0.38 -5.10 1.93
C PRO A 16 1.81 -5.53 1.55
N GLY A 17 1.99 -6.79 1.26
CA GLY A 17 3.30 -7.41 1.05
C GLY A 17 3.77 -8.23 2.26
N ALA A 18 3.75 -7.66 3.46
CA ALA A 18 3.96 -8.39 4.71
C ALA A 18 2.86 -9.44 4.92
N GLY A 19 1.60 -9.09 4.66
CA GLY A 19 0.48 -10.01 4.75
C GLY A 19 0.55 -11.23 3.82
N LEU A 20 1.30 -11.18 2.73
CA LEU A 20 1.48 -12.34 1.84
C LEU A 20 2.38 -13.41 2.47
N ILE A 21 3.41 -13.01 3.22
CA ILE A 21 4.24 -13.93 4.00
C ILE A 21 3.41 -14.59 5.10
N ASP A 22 2.62 -13.82 5.85
CA ASP A 22 1.72 -14.35 6.89
C ASP A 22 0.65 -15.29 6.30
N GLN A 23 0.24 -15.04 5.06
CA GLN A 23 -0.65 -15.92 4.32
C GLN A 23 0.02 -17.22 3.85
N GLY A 24 1.34 -17.37 4.02
CA GLY A 24 2.09 -18.59 3.74
C GLY A 24 2.86 -18.58 2.43
N MET A 25 2.92 -17.46 1.71
CA MET A 25 3.75 -17.32 0.51
C MET A 25 5.23 -17.30 0.89
N SER A 26 6.08 -17.90 0.05
CA SER A 26 7.52 -17.65 0.13
C SER A 26 7.85 -16.21 -0.26
N PRO A 27 9.02 -15.67 0.14
CA PRO A 27 9.46 -14.34 -0.25
C PRO A 27 9.38 -14.09 -1.76
N TRP A 28 9.83 -15.05 -2.56
CA TRP A 28 9.78 -14.97 -4.02
C TRP A 28 8.35 -14.96 -4.57
N GLN A 29 7.46 -15.79 -4.01
CA GLN A 29 6.05 -15.80 -4.39
C GLN A 29 5.38 -14.45 -4.07
N ALA A 30 5.65 -13.86 -2.92
CA ALA A 30 5.11 -12.59 -2.51
C ALA A 30 5.58 -11.44 -3.44
N VAL A 31 6.89 -11.33 -3.69
CA VAL A 31 7.45 -10.32 -4.60
C VAL A 31 6.92 -10.49 -6.01
N SER A 32 6.87 -11.71 -6.53
CA SER A 32 6.34 -12.00 -7.87
C SER A 32 4.86 -11.64 -8.00
N THR A 33 4.04 -11.91 -6.97
CA THR A 33 2.62 -11.54 -6.95
C THR A 33 2.42 -10.03 -6.99
N VAL A 34 3.21 -9.27 -6.22
CA VAL A 34 3.18 -7.80 -6.23
C VAL A 34 3.59 -7.26 -7.60
N LEU A 35 4.70 -7.75 -8.16
CA LEU A 35 5.17 -7.33 -9.50
C LEU A 35 4.14 -7.63 -10.58
N LEU A 36 3.56 -8.83 -10.57
CA LEU A 36 2.53 -9.22 -11.54
C LEU A 36 1.30 -8.30 -11.44
N GLY A 37 0.83 -7.99 -10.23
CA GLY A 37 -0.27 -7.06 -10.01
C GLY A 37 0.02 -5.67 -10.58
N ASN A 38 1.23 -5.15 -10.37
CA ASN A 38 1.66 -3.87 -10.92
C ASN A 38 1.74 -3.89 -12.45
N LEU A 39 2.23 -4.97 -13.05
CA LEU A 39 2.28 -5.11 -14.52
C LEU A 39 0.89 -5.18 -15.14
N ILE A 40 -0.05 -5.87 -14.48
CA ILE A 40 -1.45 -5.93 -14.94
C ILE A 40 -2.07 -4.52 -14.93
N VAL A 41 -1.89 -3.76 -13.85
CA VAL A 41 -2.45 -2.41 -13.73
C VAL A 41 -1.75 -1.41 -14.65
N LEU A 42 -0.48 -1.61 -14.96
CA LEU A 42 0.27 -0.73 -15.86
C LEU A 42 -0.41 -0.63 -17.23
N LEU A 43 -0.98 -1.72 -17.76
CA LEU A 43 -1.66 -1.72 -19.05
C LEU A 43 -2.80 -0.69 -19.13
N PRO A 44 -3.85 -0.74 -18.30
CA PRO A 44 -4.89 0.27 -18.31
C PRO A 44 -4.36 1.68 -17.99
N MET A 45 -3.33 1.81 -17.12
CA MET A 45 -2.73 3.12 -16.84
C MET A 45 -2.10 3.73 -18.09
N LEU A 46 -1.35 2.98 -18.88
CA LEU A 46 -0.75 3.47 -20.12
C LEU A 46 -1.81 3.87 -21.14
N LEU A 47 -2.89 3.06 -21.28
CA LEU A 47 -3.98 3.33 -22.22
C LEU A 47 -4.77 4.57 -21.84
N ILE A 48 -5.17 4.70 -20.58
CA ILE A 48 -5.95 5.83 -20.08
C ILE A 48 -5.07 7.09 -20.00
N GLY A 49 -3.81 6.95 -19.62
CA GLY A 49 -2.82 8.03 -19.57
C GLY A 49 -2.53 8.68 -20.92
N HIS A 50 -2.69 7.92 -22.02
CA HIS A 50 -2.55 8.43 -23.38
C HIS A 50 -3.45 9.65 -23.64
N ALA A 51 -4.69 9.61 -23.20
CA ALA A 51 -5.63 10.71 -23.41
C ALA A 51 -5.21 11.99 -22.68
N GLY A 52 -4.69 11.87 -21.46
CA GLY A 52 -4.15 13.01 -20.70
C GLY A 52 -2.99 13.67 -21.43
N ALA A 53 -1.98 12.88 -21.82
CA ALA A 53 -0.79 13.39 -22.48
C ALA A 53 -1.04 13.93 -23.91
N LYS A 54 -2.01 13.35 -24.63
CA LYS A 54 -2.32 13.76 -26.01
C LYS A 54 -3.21 14.98 -26.10
N TYR A 55 -4.22 15.05 -25.24
CA TYR A 55 -5.27 16.08 -25.33
C TYR A 55 -5.23 17.09 -24.17
N GLY A 56 -4.37 16.90 -23.18
CA GLY A 56 -4.28 17.78 -22.01
C GLY A 56 -5.51 17.74 -21.10
N ILE A 57 -6.31 16.67 -21.15
CA ILE A 57 -7.60 16.58 -20.46
C ILE A 57 -7.51 15.71 -19.20
N PRO A 58 -8.22 16.11 -18.12
CA PRO A 58 -8.35 15.29 -16.90
C PRO A 58 -9.36 14.16 -17.08
N TYR A 59 -9.36 13.20 -16.15
CA TYR A 59 -10.29 12.08 -16.16
C TYR A 59 -11.77 12.49 -16.28
N ALA A 60 -12.22 13.49 -15.53
CA ALA A 60 -13.60 13.94 -15.56
C ALA A 60 -14.06 14.46 -16.93
N VAL A 61 -13.11 14.94 -17.77
CA VAL A 61 -13.40 15.33 -19.17
C VAL A 61 -13.31 14.11 -20.09
N LEU A 62 -12.33 13.23 -19.88
CA LEU A 62 -12.15 12.02 -20.67
C LEU A 62 -13.40 11.14 -20.68
N VAL A 63 -14.02 10.90 -19.53
CA VAL A 63 -15.20 10.03 -19.43
C VAL A 63 -16.44 10.58 -20.14
N ARG A 64 -16.46 11.87 -20.53
CA ARG A 64 -17.54 12.44 -21.33
C ARG A 64 -17.61 11.85 -22.73
N SER A 65 -16.49 11.39 -23.26
CA SER A 65 -16.46 10.74 -24.58
C SER A 65 -17.25 9.43 -24.63
N SER A 66 -17.31 8.71 -23.49
CA SER A 66 -18.00 7.42 -23.39
C SER A 66 -19.42 7.54 -22.77
N PHE A 67 -19.61 8.45 -21.82
CA PHE A 67 -20.84 8.56 -21.03
C PHE A 67 -21.67 9.81 -21.34
N GLY A 68 -21.19 10.68 -22.24
CA GLY A 68 -21.80 12.00 -22.47
C GLY A 68 -21.60 12.94 -21.28
N THR A 69 -22.06 14.17 -21.40
CA THR A 69 -21.84 15.22 -20.38
C THR A 69 -22.58 14.94 -19.06
N GLN A 70 -23.78 14.38 -19.12
CA GLN A 70 -24.58 14.06 -17.94
C GLN A 70 -24.17 12.72 -17.32
N GLY A 71 -23.97 11.68 -18.15
CA GLY A 71 -23.56 10.34 -17.68
C GLY A 71 -22.17 10.32 -17.05
N ALA A 72 -21.26 11.19 -17.47
CA ALA A 72 -19.92 11.32 -16.90
C ALA A 72 -19.89 11.71 -15.41
N LYS A 73 -20.98 12.27 -14.88
CA LYS A 73 -21.10 12.61 -13.46
C LYS A 73 -21.04 11.37 -12.58
N LEU A 74 -21.61 10.24 -13.03
CA LEU A 74 -21.65 9.01 -12.26
C LEU A 74 -20.25 8.41 -12.02
N PRO A 75 -19.43 8.10 -13.04
CA PRO A 75 -18.08 7.58 -12.80
C PRO A 75 -17.17 8.58 -12.08
N ALA A 76 -17.35 9.89 -12.28
CA ALA A 76 -16.62 10.91 -11.54
C ALA A 76 -16.97 10.91 -10.04
N LEU A 77 -18.25 10.75 -9.69
CA LEU A 77 -18.71 10.64 -8.30
C LEU A 77 -18.23 9.35 -7.64
N LEU A 78 -18.38 8.20 -8.32
CA LEU A 78 -17.91 6.90 -7.81
C LEU A 78 -16.42 6.94 -7.52
N ARG A 79 -15.61 7.51 -8.42
CA ARG A 79 -14.18 7.72 -8.22
C ARG A 79 -13.90 8.55 -6.95
N ALA A 80 -14.65 9.64 -6.76
CA ALA A 80 -14.47 10.51 -5.59
C ALA A 80 -14.78 9.76 -4.29
N ILE A 81 -15.86 8.97 -4.25
CA ILE A 81 -16.24 8.16 -3.08
C ILE A 81 -15.13 7.15 -2.75
N VAL A 82 -14.59 6.43 -3.74
CA VAL A 82 -13.51 5.48 -3.54
C VAL A 82 -12.24 6.19 -3.06
N ALA A 83 -11.92 7.37 -3.61
CA ALA A 83 -10.79 8.17 -3.15
C ALA A 83 -10.94 8.63 -1.69
N CYS A 84 -12.15 9.00 -1.25
CA CYS A 84 -12.44 9.31 0.15
C CYS A 84 -12.24 8.09 1.06
N GLY A 85 -12.64 6.88 0.59
CA GLY A 85 -12.38 5.64 1.30
C GLY A 85 -10.88 5.39 1.51
N TRP A 86 -10.08 5.51 0.46
CA TRP A 86 -8.62 5.41 0.55
C TRP A 86 -8.00 6.48 1.44
N TYR A 87 -8.49 7.71 1.37
CA TYR A 87 -8.06 8.80 2.25
C TYR A 87 -8.28 8.44 3.72
N GLY A 88 -9.45 7.90 4.07
CA GLY A 88 -9.75 7.46 5.44
C GLY A 88 -8.82 6.32 5.91
N ILE A 89 -8.57 5.32 5.06
CA ILE A 89 -7.65 4.21 5.35
C ILE A 89 -6.23 4.73 5.59
N GLN A 90 -5.71 5.61 4.74
CA GLN A 90 -4.38 6.19 4.88
C GLN A 90 -4.27 7.06 6.14
N THR A 91 -5.33 7.81 6.46
CA THR A 91 -5.39 8.61 7.69
C THR A 91 -5.33 7.71 8.93
N TRP A 92 -6.02 6.58 8.90
CA TRP A 92 -5.97 5.60 9.98
C TRP A 92 -4.55 5.04 10.18
N PHE A 93 -3.89 4.60 9.12
CA PHE A 93 -2.52 4.08 9.21
C PHE A 93 -1.53 5.14 9.70
N GLY A 94 -1.64 6.39 9.24
CA GLY A 94 -0.78 7.48 9.71
C GLY A 94 -1.01 7.81 11.18
N GLY A 95 -2.27 7.89 11.61
CA GLY A 95 -2.63 8.09 13.02
C GLY A 95 -2.14 6.96 13.92
N LEU A 96 -2.29 5.70 13.46
CA LEU A 96 -1.81 4.52 14.17
C LEU A 96 -0.28 4.50 14.30
N ALA A 97 0.45 4.94 13.27
CA ALA A 97 1.91 5.04 13.32
C ALA A 97 2.35 6.06 14.37
N ILE A 98 1.73 7.25 14.41
CA ILE A 98 2.01 8.28 15.44
C ILE A 98 1.70 7.73 16.84
N TYR A 99 0.55 7.08 17.01
CA TYR A 99 0.17 6.46 18.28
C TYR A 99 1.19 5.40 18.73
N THR A 100 1.60 4.51 17.82
CA THR A 100 2.54 3.44 18.16
C THR A 100 3.89 3.99 18.58
N LEU A 101 4.43 4.96 17.84
CA LEU A 101 5.68 5.64 18.21
C LEU A 101 5.55 6.36 19.54
N GLY A 102 4.48 7.13 19.73
CA GLY A 102 4.23 7.85 21.00
C GLY A 102 4.07 6.91 22.18
N ASN A 103 3.39 5.79 21.99
CA ASN A 103 3.19 4.80 23.04
C ASN A 103 4.50 4.11 23.46
N ILE A 104 5.36 3.77 22.49
CA ILE A 104 6.69 3.20 22.76
C ILE A 104 7.57 4.22 23.51
N LEU A 105 7.62 5.46 23.03
CA LEU A 105 8.44 6.52 23.63
C LEU A 105 7.98 6.91 25.03
N SER A 106 6.69 6.80 25.33
CA SER A 106 6.12 7.07 26.65
C SER A 106 6.16 5.88 27.62
N GLY A 107 6.78 4.76 27.23
CA GLY A 107 6.81 3.55 28.05
C GLY A 107 5.43 2.88 28.18
N ASN A 108 4.64 2.88 27.12
CA ASN A 108 3.28 2.32 27.04
C ASN A 108 2.22 3.06 27.87
N GLN A 109 2.45 4.33 28.22
CA GLN A 109 1.50 5.12 29.01
C GLN A 109 0.27 5.58 28.18
N LEU A 110 0.33 5.54 26.86
CA LEU A 110 -0.81 5.87 25.98
C LEU A 110 -1.77 4.69 25.78
N ALA A 111 -1.42 3.51 26.26
CA ALA A 111 -2.29 2.35 26.25
C ALA A 111 -3.47 2.59 27.23
N GLY A 112 -4.69 2.49 26.72
CA GLY A 112 -5.92 2.70 27.47
C GLY A 112 -7.04 1.79 26.99
N GLU A 113 -8.14 1.75 27.73
CA GLU A 113 -9.32 0.98 27.34
C GLU A 113 -9.93 1.51 26.04
N ALA A 114 -10.39 0.59 25.18
CA ALA A 114 -11.08 0.93 23.97
C ALA A 114 -12.48 1.47 24.29
N MET A 115 -12.88 2.57 23.64
CA MET A 115 -14.22 3.12 23.75
C MET A 115 -15.25 2.11 23.20
N PRO A 116 -16.34 1.81 23.92
CA PRO A 116 -17.26 0.72 23.56
C PRO A 116 -17.87 0.84 22.15
N TRP A 117 -18.05 2.04 21.65
CA TRP A 117 -18.71 2.32 20.37
C TRP A 117 -17.74 2.49 19.18
N LEU A 118 -16.46 2.77 19.41
CA LEU A 118 -15.44 2.93 18.36
C LEU A 118 -14.43 1.77 18.30
N GLY A 119 -14.27 1.00 19.36
CA GLY A 119 -13.29 -0.08 19.45
C GLY A 119 -11.82 0.40 19.46
N ILE A 120 -11.57 1.69 19.69
CA ILE A 120 -10.25 2.33 19.78
C ILE A 120 -10.17 3.17 21.06
N ASN A 121 -8.95 3.39 21.56
CA ASN A 121 -8.76 4.23 22.74
C ASN A 121 -8.71 5.73 22.40
N ALA A 122 -8.82 6.60 23.38
CA ALA A 122 -8.81 8.05 23.20
C ALA A 122 -7.51 8.58 22.58
N ALA A 123 -6.36 7.99 22.91
CA ALA A 123 -5.07 8.37 22.34
C ALA A 123 -4.97 8.01 20.85
N GLN A 124 -5.50 6.84 20.44
CA GLN A 124 -5.58 6.47 19.03
C GLN A 124 -6.46 7.44 18.24
N LEU A 125 -7.63 7.80 18.79
CA LEU A 125 -8.52 8.78 18.16
C LEU A 125 -7.84 10.15 18.04
N THR A 126 -7.15 10.61 19.08
CA THR A 126 -6.42 11.87 19.06
C THR A 126 -5.33 11.86 17.98
N CYS A 127 -4.52 10.80 17.89
CA CYS A 127 -3.51 10.66 16.85
C CYS A 127 -4.11 10.62 15.43
N PHE A 128 -5.26 9.95 15.27
CA PHE A 128 -6.00 9.94 14.01
C PHE A 128 -6.44 11.34 13.60
N VAL A 129 -7.06 12.11 14.52
CA VAL A 129 -7.52 13.48 14.25
C VAL A 129 -6.35 14.41 13.95
N LEU A 130 -5.25 14.32 14.70
CA LEU A 130 -4.05 15.13 14.46
C LEU A 130 -3.47 14.85 13.06
N PHE A 131 -3.37 13.58 12.68
CA PHE A 131 -2.88 13.22 11.34
C PHE A 131 -3.84 13.65 10.25
N TRP A 132 -5.15 13.55 10.47
CA TRP A 132 -6.19 14.05 9.55
C TRP A 132 -6.07 15.57 9.35
N LEU A 133 -5.90 16.35 10.42
CA LEU A 133 -5.69 17.80 10.33
C LEU A 133 -4.40 18.15 9.57
N LEU A 134 -3.33 17.39 9.79
CA LEU A 134 -2.08 17.55 9.06
C LEU A 134 -2.28 17.32 7.55
N GLN A 135 -2.97 16.23 7.17
CA GLN A 135 -3.29 15.97 5.77
C GLN A 135 -4.18 17.06 5.18
N LEU A 136 -5.20 17.51 5.92
CA LEU A 136 -6.09 18.57 5.48
C LEU A 136 -5.34 19.87 5.20
N TYR A 137 -4.35 20.21 6.03
CA TYR A 137 -3.47 21.34 5.79
C TYR A 137 -2.78 21.28 4.42
N PHE A 138 -2.21 20.12 4.04
CA PHE A 138 -1.58 19.95 2.73
C PHE A 138 -2.59 19.99 1.58
N VAL A 139 -3.78 19.43 1.77
CA VAL A 139 -4.87 19.48 0.77
C VAL A 139 -5.29 20.91 0.50
N VAL A 140 -5.48 21.73 1.54
CA VAL A 140 -5.87 23.14 1.40
C VAL A 140 -4.77 23.99 0.76
N LYS A 141 -3.50 23.68 1.04
CA LYS A 141 -2.34 24.33 0.40
C LYS A 141 -2.17 23.98 -1.08
N GLY A 142 -2.77 22.89 -1.52
CA GLY A 142 -2.81 22.46 -2.92
C GLY A 142 -1.61 21.66 -3.38
N THR A 143 -1.56 21.42 -4.70
CA THR A 143 -0.64 20.47 -5.34
C THR A 143 0.84 20.79 -5.14
N GLU A 144 1.22 22.07 -5.04
CA GLU A 144 2.61 22.45 -4.84
C GLU A 144 3.15 22.03 -3.48
N SER A 145 2.34 22.12 -2.42
CA SER A 145 2.74 21.65 -1.09
C SER A 145 2.87 20.12 -1.03
N ILE A 146 2.01 19.40 -1.76
CA ILE A 146 2.08 17.94 -1.89
C ILE A 146 3.37 17.54 -2.61
N ARG A 147 3.68 18.21 -3.72
CA ARG A 147 4.91 17.99 -4.48
C ARG A 147 6.17 18.22 -3.63
N TRP A 148 6.20 19.29 -2.85
CA TRP A 148 7.30 19.57 -1.93
C TRP A 148 7.44 18.48 -0.86
N LEU A 149 6.31 18.05 -0.25
CA LEU A 149 6.29 16.98 0.73
C LEU A 149 6.82 15.65 0.14
N GLU A 150 6.39 15.31 -1.06
CA GLU A 150 6.85 14.09 -1.76
C GLU A 150 8.34 14.15 -2.08
N THR A 151 8.83 15.29 -2.56
CA THR A 151 10.24 15.49 -2.90
C THR A 151 11.16 15.29 -1.69
N ILE A 152 10.74 15.71 -0.50
CA ILE A 152 11.53 15.53 0.73
C ILE A 152 11.32 14.14 1.32
N SER A 153 10.09 13.65 1.37
CA SER A 153 9.77 12.40 2.03
C SER A 153 10.27 11.16 1.26
N ALA A 154 10.40 11.23 -0.07
CA ALA A 154 10.84 10.10 -0.87
C ALA A 154 12.27 9.64 -0.53
N PRO A 155 13.31 10.51 -0.52
CA PRO A 155 14.65 10.09 -0.13
C PRO A 155 14.72 9.61 1.33
N ILE A 156 13.99 10.25 2.24
CA ILE A 156 13.95 9.85 3.66
C ILE A 156 13.39 8.42 3.78
N LYS A 157 12.28 8.13 3.09
CA LYS A 157 11.69 6.78 3.07
C LYS A 157 12.67 5.73 2.55
N ILE A 158 13.40 6.04 1.46
CA ILE A 158 14.40 5.14 0.88
C ILE A 158 15.51 4.85 1.89
N VAL A 159 16.05 5.89 2.54
CA VAL A 159 17.12 5.72 3.55
C VAL A 159 16.64 4.85 4.72
N ILE A 160 15.43 5.10 5.24
CA ILE A 160 14.85 4.30 6.32
C ILE A 160 14.65 2.84 5.86
N CYS A 161 14.12 2.60 4.66
CA CYS A 161 13.93 1.26 4.13
C CYS A 161 15.26 0.51 3.96
N ILE A 162 16.30 1.17 3.44
CA ILE A 162 17.64 0.57 3.33
C ILE A 162 18.20 0.24 4.72
N GLY A 163 18.05 1.14 5.69
CA GLY A 163 18.45 0.89 7.08
C GLY A 163 17.75 -0.32 7.69
N LEU A 164 16.44 -0.46 7.46
CA LEU A 164 15.67 -1.61 7.93
C LEU A 164 16.09 -2.92 7.24
N VAL A 165 16.36 -2.89 5.94
CA VAL A 165 16.89 -4.05 5.20
C VAL A 165 18.25 -4.46 5.73
N PHE A 166 19.16 -3.50 5.95
CA PHE A 166 20.46 -3.77 6.53
C PHE A 166 20.33 -4.38 7.93
N TRP A 167 19.47 -3.82 8.77
CA TRP A 167 19.16 -4.39 10.09
C TRP A 167 18.65 -5.82 9.97
N ALA A 168 17.68 -6.08 9.09
CA ALA A 168 17.10 -7.40 8.88
C ALA A 168 18.17 -8.44 8.49
N ILE A 169 19.01 -8.11 7.51
CA ILE A 169 20.09 -9.01 7.02
C ILE A 169 21.13 -9.28 8.11
N SER A 170 21.50 -8.27 8.91
CA SER A 170 22.52 -8.42 9.95
C SER A 170 22.07 -9.30 11.13
N HIS A 171 20.74 -9.40 11.40
CA HIS A 171 20.22 -10.16 12.53
C HIS A 171 19.71 -11.56 12.14
N THR A 172 19.52 -11.87 10.86
CA THR A 172 18.98 -13.16 10.40
C THR A 172 20.02 -14.09 9.78
N GLY A 173 21.31 -13.73 9.80
CA GLY A 173 22.38 -14.55 9.24
C GLY A 173 22.55 -14.44 7.73
N GLY A 174 21.93 -13.41 7.09
CA GLY A 174 22.12 -13.10 5.69
C GLY A 174 20.86 -13.12 4.84
N LEU A 175 20.95 -12.56 3.64
CA LEU A 175 19.83 -12.44 2.71
C LEU A 175 19.30 -13.80 2.24
N SER A 176 20.20 -14.79 2.02
CA SER A 176 19.79 -16.14 1.60
C SER A 176 18.89 -16.81 2.64
N ALA A 177 19.24 -16.71 3.93
CA ALA A 177 18.43 -17.28 5.00
C ALA A 177 16.98 -16.73 5.01
N ILE A 178 16.82 -15.47 4.65
CA ILE A 178 15.50 -14.83 4.54
C ILE A 178 14.77 -15.30 3.28
N MET A 179 15.44 -15.25 2.13
CA MET A 179 14.82 -15.48 0.82
C MET A 179 14.53 -16.97 0.56
N ASP A 180 15.24 -17.88 1.22
CA ASP A 180 15.07 -19.32 1.11
C ASP A 180 13.97 -19.88 2.05
N THR A 181 13.25 -19.00 2.77
CA THR A 181 12.12 -19.40 3.62
C THR A 181 11.09 -20.16 2.78
N PRO A 182 10.79 -21.44 3.14
CA PRO A 182 9.92 -22.28 2.33
C PRO A 182 8.46 -21.78 2.35
N SER A 183 7.78 -21.98 1.23
CA SER A 183 6.33 -21.74 1.14
C SER A 183 5.56 -22.72 2.03
N GLN A 184 4.49 -22.25 2.69
CA GLN A 184 3.58 -23.11 3.46
C GLN A 184 2.66 -23.95 2.56
N PHE A 185 2.68 -23.74 1.25
CA PHE A 185 1.81 -24.41 0.28
C PHE A 185 2.44 -25.68 -0.34
N VAL A 186 3.71 -25.97 -0.03
CA VAL A 186 4.40 -27.17 -0.49
C VAL A 186 3.98 -28.40 0.30
N ALA A 187 4.27 -29.59 -0.21
CA ALA A 187 3.98 -30.87 0.45
C ALA A 187 4.52 -30.90 1.89
N GLY A 188 3.66 -31.23 2.85
CA GLY A 188 3.96 -31.18 4.29
C GLY A 188 3.87 -29.80 4.95
N GLY A 189 3.53 -28.75 4.20
CA GLY A 189 3.30 -27.40 4.73
C GLY A 189 1.90 -27.25 5.35
N LYS A 190 1.74 -26.27 6.26
CA LYS A 190 0.46 -26.02 6.94
C LYS A 190 -0.73 -25.69 6.01
N LYS A 191 -0.46 -25.24 4.80
CA LYS A 191 -1.45 -24.82 3.79
C LYS A 191 -1.25 -25.55 2.47
N GLU A 192 -0.84 -26.80 2.52
CA GLU A 192 -0.61 -27.62 1.32
C GLU A 192 -1.81 -27.57 0.37
N GLY A 193 -1.53 -27.37 -0.92
CA GLY A 193 -2.51 -27.33 -1.99
C GLY A 193 -3.37 -26.04 -2.07
N LEU A 194 -3.28 -25.13 -1.11
CA LEU A 194 -4.10 -23.90 -1.08
C LEU A 194 -3.45 -22.68 -1.79
N PHE A 195 -2.37 -22.90 -2.54
CA PHE A 195 -1.65 -21.80 -3.22
C PHE A 195 -2.59 -20.95 -4.09
N TRP A 196 -3.33 -21.58 -5.00
CA TRP A 196 -4.20 -20.86 -5.92
C TRP A 196 -5.38 -20.15 -5.22
N ALA A 197 -5.91 -20.75 -4.15
CA ALA A 197 -6.95 -20.12 -3.35
C ALA A 197 -6.47 -18.85 -2.63
N THR A 198 -5.16 -18.76 -2.34
CA THR A 198 -4.53 -17.56 -1.73
C THR A 198 -4.03 -16.61 -2.80
N PHE A 199 -3.47 -17.10 -3.90
CA PHE A 199 -2.84 -16.30 -4.94
C PHE A 199 -3.82 -15.36 -5.65
N TRP A 200 -4.99 -15.85 -6.09
CA TRP A 200 -5.95 -15.03 -6.83
C TRP A 200 -6.52 -13.86 -6.01
N PRO A 201 -6.97 -14.04 -4.76
CA PRO A 201 -7.34 -12.91 -3.91
C PRO A 201 -6.19 -11.93 -3.66
N ALA A 202 -4.97 -12.43 -3.44
CA ALA A 202 -3.79 -11.61 -3.24
C ALA A 202 -3.46 -10.77 -4.48
N LEU A 203 -3.46 -11.38 -5.66
CA LEU A 203 -3.25 -10.69 -6.94
C LEU A 203 -4.33 -9.62 -7.18
N THR A 204 -5.60 -9.97 -6.92
CA THR A 204 -6.72 -9.02 -7.02
C THR A 204 -6.54 -7.84 -6.08
N ALA A 205 -6.07 -8.08 -4.85
CA ALA A 205 -5.79 -7.02 -3.90
C ALA A 205 -4.66 -6.09 -4.39
N MET A 206 -3.59 -6.64 -5.02
CA MET A 206 -2.51 -5.85 -5.59
C MET A 206 -2.96 -5.01 -6.79
N VAL A 207 -3.80 -5.57 -7.66
CA VAL A 207 -4.44 -4.82 -8.76
C VAL A 207 -5.37 -3.74 -8.21
N GLY A 208 -6.21 -4.07 -7.23
CA GLY A 208 -7.16 -3.15 -6.60
C GLY A 208 -6.49 -1.96 -5.90
N PHE A 209 -5.30 -2.17 -5.35
CA PHE A 209 -4.52 -1.11 -4.71
C PHE A 209 -4.23 0.06 -5.66
N TRP A 210 -3.96 -0.22 -6.94
CA TRP A 210 -3.65 0.78 -7.96
C TRP A 210 -4.82 1.14 -8.88
N ALA A 211 -5.92 0.40 -8.82
CA ALA A 211 -7.04 0.58 -9.76
C ALA A 211 -7.60 2.01 -9.75
N THR A 212 -7.69 2.64 -8.58
CA THR A 212 -8.16 4.03 -8.46
C THR A 212 -7.20 5.01 -9.12
N LEU A 213 -5.88 4.81 -8.96
CA LEU A 213 -4.87 5.65 -9.61
C LEU A 213 -4.87 5.46 -11.13
N ALA A 214 -5.11 4.23 -11.60
CA ALA A 214 -5.20 3.95 -13.03
C ALA A 214 -6.29 4.79 -13.72
N LEU A 215 -7.45 4.98 -13.06
CA LEU A 215 -8.50 5.88 -13.55
C LEU A 215 -8.08 7.36 -13.51
N ASN A 216 -7.34 7.76 -12.48
CA ASN A 216 -6.93 9.15 -12.28
C ASN A 216 -5.71 9.56 -13.08
N ILE A 217 -5.04 8.64 -13.75
CA ILE A 217 -3.76 8.91 -14.40
C ILE A 217 -3.79 10.06 -15.42
N PRO A 218 -4.90 10.35 -16.14
CA PRO A 218 -4.98 11.52 -17.00
C PRO A 218 -4.81 12.85 -16.27
N ASP A 219 -5.19 12.91 -14.98
CA ASP A 219 -5.03 14.12 -14.17
C ASP A 219 -3.55 14.48 -13.96
N PHE A 220 -2.65 13.49 -14.08
CA PHE A 220 -1.20 13.66 -14.00
C PHE A 220 -0.56 13.73 -15.40
N THR A 221 -0.92 12.84 -16.31
CA THR A 221 -0.29 12.75 -17.62
C THR A 221 -0.60 13.93 -18.53
N ARG A 222 -1.65 14.70 -18.25
CA ARG A 222 -1.95 15.97 -18.96
C ARG A 222 -0.84 17.01 -18.87
N PHE A 223 0.08 16.86 -17.93
CA PHE A 223 1.26 17.71 -17.77
C PHE A 223 2.53 17.12 -18.40
N ALA A 224 2.44 15.91 -18.99
CA ALA A 224 3.56 15.30 -19.68
C ALA A 224 3.90 16.05 -20.96
N LYS A 225 5.19 16.20 -21.27
CA LYS A 225 5.67 16.91 -22.46
C LYS A 225 5.40 16.12 -23.74
N SER A 226 5.39 14.79 -23.67
CA SER A 226 5.16 13.93 -24.82
C SER A 226 4.53 12.58 -24.41
N GLN A 227 3.98 11.85 -25.40
CA GLN A 227 3.50 10.48 -25.22
C GLN A 227 4.62 9.53 -24.78
N ARG A 228 5.84 9.76 -25.32
CA ARG A 228 7.00 8.94 -24.96
C ARG A 228 7.36 9.11 -23.48
N ASP A 229 7.34 10.35 -22.97
CA ASP A 229 7.62 10.63 -21.56
C ASP A 229 6.59 9.96 -20.64
N GLN A 230 5.31 10.00 -21.01
CA GLN A 230 4.23 9.34 -20.29
C GLN A 230 4.42 7.82 -20.27
N LEU A 231 4.70 7.20 -21.44
CA LEU A 231 4.91 5.76 -21.55
C LEU A 231 6.12 5.28 -20.74
N ILE A 232 7.29 5.92 -20.91
CA ILE A 232 8.52 5.57 -20.20
C ILE A 232 8.36 5.84 -18.71
N GLY A 233 7.84 7.02 -18.37
CA GLY A 233 7.65 7.42 -16.96
C GLY A 233 6.78 6.45 -16.17
N GLN A 234 5.65 6.01 -16.74
CA GLN A 234 4.78 5.03 -16.08
C GLN A 234 5.36 3.61 -16.09
N SER A 235 5.95 3.18 -17.22
CA SER A 235 6.50 1.82 -17.34
C SER A 235 7.66 1.57 -16.37
N ILE A 236 8.44 2.59 -16.02
CA ILE A 236 9.51 2.50 -15.03
C ILE A 236 8.99 2.90 -13.65
N GLY A 237 8.24 4.00 -13.57
CA GLY A 237 7.85 4.64 -12.33
C GLY A 237 6.86 3.86 -11.46
N LEU A 238 6.11 2.89 -12.04
CA LEU A 238 5.22 2.04 -11.26
C LEU A 238 5.88 0.71 -10.88
N PRO A 239 6.32 -0.17 -11.81
CA PRO A 239 6.81 -1.49 -11.42
C PRO A 239 8.13 -1.45 -10.64
N ALA A 240 9.08 -0.58 -11.00
CA ALA A 240 10.40 -0.59 -10.39
C ALA A 240 10.39 -0.14 -8.92
N PRO A 241 9.84 1.02 -8.53
CA PRO A 241 9.76 1.41 -7.13
C PRO A 241 8.91 0.47 -6.30
N MET A 242 7.79 -0.02 -6.86
CA MET A 242 6.90 -0.93 -6.15
C MET A 242 7.51 -2.31 -5.96
N GLY A 243 8.24 -2.82 -6.95
CA GLY A 243 9.00 -4.06 -6.83
C GLY A 243 10.10 -3.94 -5.77
N LEU A 244 10.80 -2.82 -5.75
CA LEU A 244 11.83 -2.54 -4.74
C LEU A 244 11.22 -2.45 -3.33
N LEU A 245 10.15 -1.71 -3.15
CA LEU A 245 9.45 -1.60 -1.87
C LEU A 245 8.87 -2.95 -1.41
N ALA A 246 8.32 -3.75 -2.34
CA ALA A 246 7.85 -5.08 -2.03
C ALA A 246 8.98 -5.99 -1.55
N LEU A 247 10.12 -5.96 -2.24
CA LEU A 247 11.31 -6.73 -1.83
C LEU A 247 11.79 -6.31 -0.44
N MET A 248 11.94 -5.02 -0.19
CA MET A 248 12.35 -4.49 1.12
C MET A 248 11.35 -4.89 2.21
N SER A 249 10.04 -4.74 1.96
CA SER A 249 9.00 -5.11 2.91
C SER A 249 9.00 -6.61 3.22
N VAL A 250 9.17 -7.45 2.21
CA VAL A 250 9.26 -8.91 2.35
C VAL A 250 10.47 -9.30 3.18
N ILE A 251 11.65 -8.71 2.91
CA ILE A 251 12.89 -8.98 3.67
C ILE A 251 12.69 -8.63 5.15
N VAL A 252 12.18 -7.44 5.45
CA VAL A 252 11.97 -6.98 6.84
C VAL A 252 10.93 -7.84 7.55
N THR A 253 9.84 -8.19 6.88
CA THR A 253 8.78 -9.02 7.49
C THR A 253 9.26 -10.44 7.73
N ALA A 254 9.90 -11.07 6.76
CA ALA A 254 10.42 -12.42 6.92
C ALA A 254 11.48 -12.48 8.03
N ALA A 255 12.35 -11.48 8.12
CA ALA A 255 13.31 -11.35 9.22
C ALA A 255 12.60 -11.23 10.57
N THR A 256 11.57 -10.40 10.69
CA THR A 256 10.80 -10.22 11.93
C THR A 256 10.11 -11.53 12.35
N VAL A 257 9.50 -12.25 11.41
CA VAL A 257 8.87 -13.56 11.68
C VAL A 257 9.89 -14.61 12.10
N THR A 258 11.13 -14.52 11.64
CA THR A 258 12.19 -15.45 12.00
C THR A 258 12.79 -15.15 13.39
N LEU A 259 12.82 -13.87 13.79
CA LEU A 259 13.42 -13.41 15.05
C LEU A 259 12.46 -13.45 16.24
N TYR A 260 11.15 -13.33 16.00
CA TYR A 260 10.09 -13.20 17.02
C TYR A 260 8.92 -14.16 16.76
#